data_e1776ca01ebcb630cda3fcb38071432c
#
_entry.id   e1776ca01ebcb630cda3fcb38071432c
#
_cell.length_a   1.000
_cell.length_b   1.000
_cell.length_c   1.000
_cell.angle_alpha   90.00
_cell.angle_beta   90.00
_cell.angle_gamma   90.00
#
_symmetry.space_group_name_H-M   'P 1'
#
loop_
_entity.id
_entity.type
_entity.pdbx_description
1 polymer ?
#
loop_
_entity_poly.entity_id
_entity_poly.type
_entity_poly.pdbx_seq_one_letter_code
_entity_poly.pdbx_strand_id
1 'polypeptide(L)'
;DKEMNGGKGDRVFLERIFHKLLLNFTWWVNLKDEGGNNIFGGGFLGMDNIGVFDRSAALPTGGHLEQADGTGWMAMYSLNMLRIACEIAIENPVYQDMASKFFEHFLHIAGAMQAIGGDKLNLWDEDDQFYYDMLHKENGEAELLKVRSMVGLIPLFAVEVLTPELL
;
A
#
# COMPACT_ATOMS: atom_id res chain seq x y z
N ASP A 1 -14.03 16.41 -11.13
CA ASP A 1 -14.44 17.72 -10.67
C ASP A 1 -14.02 18.84 -11.63
N LYS A 2 -12.73 18.94 -11.99
CA LYS A 2 -12.24 19.96 -12.95
C LYS A 2 -12.99 19.92 -14.30
N GLU A 3 -13.26 18.74 -14.86
CA GLU A 3 -14.00 18.61 -16.12
C GLU A 3 -15.42 19.15 -16.00
N MET A 4 -16.08 18.89 -14.89
CA MET A 4 -17.46 19.36 -14.63
C MET A 4 -17.55 20.86 -14.34
N ASN A 5 -16.46 21.48 -13.87
CA ASN A 5 -16.38 22.85 -13.41
C ASN A 5 -15.56 23.77 -14.34
N GLY A 6 -15.50 23.45 -15.64
CA GLY A 6 -14.80 24.28 -16.64
C GLY A 6 -13.30 24.43 -16.36
N GLY A 7 -12.66 23.36 -15.90
CA GLY A 7 -11.22 23.30 -15.61
C GLY A 7 -10.83 23.76 -14.19
N LYS A 8 -11.77 24.21 -13.37
CA LYS A 8 -11.50 24.66 -11.99
C LYS A 8 -11.79 23.56 -10.99
N GLY A 9 -10.80 23.19 -10.18
CA GLY A 9 -10.97 22.28 -9.05
C GLY A 9 -11.56 23.01 -7.81
N ASP A 10 -12.31 22.27 -7.00
CA ASP A 10 -12.71 22.73 -5.66
C ASP A 10 -11.62 22.42 -4.65
N ARG A 11 -10.78 23.41 -4.37
CA ARG A 11 -9.65 23.25 -3.47
C ARG A 11 -10.03 23.07 -2.02
N VAL A 12 -11.06 23.73 -1.57
CA VAL A 12 -11.56 23.59 -0.20
C VAL A 12 -12.04 22.16 0.02
N PHE A 13 -12.75 21.60 -0.96
CA PHE A 13 -13.14 20.20 -0.93
C PHE A 13 -11.93 19.28 -0.90
N LEU A 14 -10.93 19.52 -1.76
CA LEU A 14 -9.74 18.69 -1.87
C LEU A 14 -8.92 18.68 -0.56
N GLU A 15 -8.70 19.82 0.08
CA GLU A 15 -8.05 19.92 1.38
C GLU A 15 -8.82 19.19 2.48
N ARG A 16 -10.16 19.36 2.51
CA ARG A 16 -11.00 18.66 3.49
C ARG A 16 -10.92 17.13 3.32
N ILE A 17 -10.92 16.64 2.10
CA ILE A 17 -10.77 15.21 1.81
C ILE A 17 -9.36 14.74 2.19
N PHE A 18 -8.32 15.51 1.84
CA PHE A 18 -6.94 15.19 2.20
C PHE A 18 -6.79 14.97 3.71
N HIS A 19 -7.29 15.89 4.54
CA HIS A 19 -7.19 15.76 6.00
C HIS A 19 -7.96 14.55 6.54
N LYS A 20 -9.12 14.23 5.99
CA LYS A 20 -9.85 13.01 6.38
C LYS A 20 -9.11 11.73 6.01
N LEU A 21 -8.56 11.69 4.80
CA LEU A 21 -7.77 10.55 4.32
C LEU A 21 -6.47 10.43 5.12
N LEU A 22 -5.83 11.55 5.50
CA LEU A 22 -4.62 11.55 6.31
C LEU A 22 -4.84 10.86 7.66
N LEU A 23 -5.96 11.12 8.34
CA LEU A 23 -6.30 10.45 9.61
C LEU A 23 -6.43 8.94 9.41
N ASN A 24 -7.10 8.52 8.35
CA ASN A 24 -7.25 7.12 8.01
C ASN A 24 -5.92 6.48 7.62
N PHE A 25 -5.12 7.15 6.79
CA PHE A 25 -3.79 6.70 6.38
C PHE A 25 -2.87 6.48 7.59
N THR A 26 -2.85 7.44 8.52
CA THR A 26 -2.03 7.35 9.74
C THR A 26 -2.40 6.13 10.58
N TRP A 27 -3.69 5.82 10.70
CA TRP A 27 -4.15 4.62 11.39
C TRP A 27 -3.61 3.35 10.73
N TRP A 28 -3.71 3.24 9.41
CA TRP A 28 -3.20 2.09 8.65
C TRP A 28 -1.69 1.92 8.74
N VAL A 29 -0.93 2.98 8.58
CA VAL A 29 0.55 2.94 8.68
C VAL A 29 1.02 2.45 10.05
N ASN A 30 0.23 2.69 11.10
CA ASN A 30 0.53 2.18 12.43
C ASN A 30 0.16 0.70 12.64
N LEU A 31 -0.55 0.09 11.71
CA LEU A 31 -0.92 -1.34 11.71
C LEU A 31 0.01 -2.21 10.86
N LYS A 32 1.17 -1.71 10.49
CA LYS A 32 2.19 -2.51 9.79
C LYS A 32 2.70 -3.65 10.68
N ASP A 33 3.43 -4.58 10.06
CA ASP A 33 3.99 -5.75 10.70
C ASP A 33 4.81 -5.41 11.98
N GLU A 34 4.89 -6.35 12.92
CA GLU A 34 5.61 -6.18 14.19
C GLU A 34 7.09 -5.83 13.98
N GLY A 35 7.71 -6.31 12.92
CA GLY A 35 9.08 -6.01 12.53
C GLY A 35 9.29 -4.61 11.96
N GLY A 36 8.23 -3.86 11.69
CA GLY A 36 8.30 -2.53 11.09
C GLY A 36 8.81 -2.52 9.65
N ASN A 37 8.66 -3.63 8.92
CA ASN A 37 9.18 -3.83 7.57
C ASN A 37 8.38 -3.13 6.49
N ASN A 38 7.30 -2.41 6.83
CA ASN A 38 6.36 -1.76 5.92
C ASN A 38 5.56 -2.74 5.05
N ILE A 39 5.27 -3.92 5.59
CA ILE A 39 4.34 -4.89 5.04
C ILE A 39 3.06 -4.83 5.87
N PHE A 40 1.93 -4.99 5.22
CA PHE A 40 0.63 -4.81 5.85
C PHE A 40 -0.17 -6.10 5.78
N GLY A 41 -0.77 -6.47 6.90
CA GLY A 41 -1.71 -7.56 7.03
C GLY A 41 -3.13 -7.05 7.28
N GLY A 42 -4.08 -7.94 7.22
CA GLY A 42 -5.47 -7.67 7.54
C GLY A 42 -6.42 -7.82 6.35
N GLY A 43 -7.37 -8.72 6.46
CA GLY A 43 -8.35 -9.08 5.46
C GLY A 43 -9.46 -8.05 5.25
N PHE A 44 -9.16 -6.77 5.22
CA PHE A 44 -10.15 -5.68 5.23
C PHE A 44 -10.84 -5.41 3.88
N LEU A 45 -10.47 -6.08 2.82
CA LEU A 45 -10.98 -5.79 1.47
C LEU A 45 -11.89 -6.86 0.89
N GLY A 46 -12.43 -7.73 1.75
CA GLY A 46 -13.37 -8.76 1.33
C GLY A 46 -12.72 -9.92 0.57
N MET A 47 -11.42 -10.08 0.68
CA MET A 47 -10.66 -11.20 0.11
C MET A 47 -10.14 -12.18 1.18
N ASP A 48 -10.85 -12.26 2.29
CA ASP A 48 -10.46 -13.08 3.44
C ASP A 48 -10.45 -14.57 3.15
N ASN A 49 -11.31 -15.01 2.24
CA ASN A 49 -11.50 -16.41 1.87
C ASN A 49 -10.70 -16.87 0.65
N ILE A 50 -9.82 -16.01 0.13
CA ILE A 50 -8.97 -16.36 -1.01
C ILE A 50 -7.68 -17.00 -0.49
N GLY A 51 -7.58 -18.30 -0.62
CA GLY A 51 -6.41 -19.04 -0.18
C GLY A 51 -6.77 -20.22 0.70
N VAL A 52 -5.76 -20.75 1.40
CA VAL A 52 -5.91 -21.93 2.27
C VAL A 52 -6.30 -21.58 3.70
N PHE A 53 -6.21 -20.30 4.07
CA PHE A 53 -6.54 -19.79 5.39
C PHE A 53 -7.57 -18.67 5.32
N ASP A 54 -8.31 -18.47 6.41
CA ASP A 54 -9.01 -17.22 6.64
C ASP A 54 -7.97 -16.13 6.97
N ARG A 55 -7.79 -15.20 6.04
CA ARG A 55 -6.74 -14.16 6.12
C ARG A 55 -7.06 -13.05 7.13
N SER A 56 -8.29 -13.03 7.66
CA SER A 56 -8.76 -12.08 8.67
C SER A 56 -8.69 -12.62 10.10
N ALA A 57 -8.43 -13.93 10.26
CA ALA A 57 -8.39 -14.61 11.54
C ALA A 57 -6.98 -15.06 11.92
N ALA A 58 -6.82 -15.42 13.20
CA ALA A 58 -5.59 -16.06 13.66
C ALA A 58 -5.39 -17.39 12.93
N LEU A 59 -4.17 -17.66 12.48
CA LEU A 59 -3.86 -18.88 11.73
C LEU A 59 -3.97 -20.11 12.64
N PRO A 60 -4.61 -21.19 12.18
CA PRO A 60 -4.73 -22.42 12.94
C PRO A 60 -3.36 -23.11 13.17
N THR A 61 -2.36 -22.76 12.39
CA THR A 61 -0.98 -23.26 12.47
C THR A 61 -0.07 -22.39 13.33
N GLY A 62 -0.58 -21.32 13.92
CA GLY A 62 0.24 -20.26 14.50
C GLY A 62 0.98 -19.43 13.45
N GLY A 63 1.78 -18.47 13.90
CA GLY A 63 2.48 -17.55 13.00
C GLY A 63 1.59 -16.44 12.43
N HIS A 64 1.98 -15.84 11.30
CA HIS A 64 1.24 -14.75 10.68
C HIS A 64 1.38 -14.74 9.15
N LEU A 65 0.49 -14.02 8.49
CA LEU A 65 0.53 -13.77 7.04
C LEU A 65 0.97 -12.34 6.75
N GLU A 66 1.96 -12.21 5.89
CA GLU A 66 2.23 -10.97 5.17
C GLU A 66 1.42 -10.99 3.87
N GLN A 67 0.59 -9.96 3.68
CA GLN A 67 -0.41 -9.98 2.62
C GLN A 67 -0.02 -9.09 1.45
N ALA A 68 -0.01 -9.66 0.25
CA ALA A 68 0.37 -8.94 -0.97
C ALA A 68 -0.65 -7.85 -1.33
N ASP A 69 -1.94 -8.13 -1.19
CA ASP A 69 -3.00 -7.15 -1.47
C ASP A 69 -3.04 -6.01 -0.45
N GLY A 70 -2.97 -6.31 0.85
CA GLY A 70 -2.94 -5.30 1.90
C GLY A 70 -1.77 -4.33 1.72
N THR A 71 -0.59 -4.88 1.41
CA THR A 71 0.61 -4.10 1.14
C THR A 71 0.49 -3.30 -0.16
N GLY A 72 -0.02 -3.91 -1.23
CA GLY A 72 -0.28 -3.23 -2.51
C GLY A 72 -1.27 -2.08 -2.39
N TRP A 73 -2.35 -2.25 -1.60
CA TRP A 73 -3.32 -1.19 -1.31
C TRP A 73 -2.68 -0.02 -0.57
N MET A 74 -1.78 -0.27 0.38
CA MET A 74 -1.09 0.80 1.10
C MET A 74 -0.09 1.55 0.19
N ALA A 75 0.57 0.85 -0.74
CA ALA A 75 1.38 1.47 -1.77
C ALA A 75 0.54 2.42 -2.65
N MET A 76 -0.61 1.94 -3.15
CA MET A 76 -1.54 2.75 -3.93
C MET A 76 -2.07 3.94 -3.12
N TYR A 77 -2.43 3.74 -1.84
CA TYR A 77 -2.91 4.80 -0.98
C TYR A 77 -1.87 5.90 -0.79
N SER A 78 -0.59 5.52 -0.62
CA SER A 78 0.52 6.48 -0.55
C SER A 78 0.61 7.33 -1.82
N LEU A 79 0.50 6.71 -3.01
CA LEU A 79 0.52 7.43 -4.28
C LEU A 79 -0.71 8.34 -4.47
N ASN A 80 -1.89 7.91 -4.05
CA ASN A 80 -3.08 8.76 -4.09
C ASN A 80 -2.94 9.99 -3.18
N MET A 81 -2.38 9.81 -1.97
CA MET A 81 -2.11 10.92 -1.05
C MET A 81 -1.02 11.84 -1.61
N LEU A 82 0.02 11.29 -2.22
CA LEU A 82 1.04 12.05 -2.95
C LEU A 82 0.38 12.93 -4.03
N ARG A 83 -0.45 12.34 -4.87
CA ARG A 83 -1.13 13.07 -5.96
C ARG A 83 -1.98 14.23 -5.44
N ILE A 84 -2.75 14.01 -4.38
CA ILE A 84 -3.56 15.07 -3.76
C ILE A 84 -2.67 16.16 -3.17
N ALA A 85 -1.60 15.79 -2.46
CA ALA A 85 -0.66 16.74 -1.87
C ALA A 85 0.02 17.61 -2.94
N CYS A 86 0.48 17.02 -4.05
CA CYS A 86 1.05 17.75 -5.19
C CYS A 86 0.04 18.76 -5.77
N GLU A 87 -1.21 18.36 -5.98
CA GLU A 87 -2.26 19.24 -6.51
C GLU A 87 -2.55 20.44 -5.58
N ILE A 88 -2.54 20.22 -4.26
CA ILE A 88 -2.72 21.31 -3.28
C ILE A 88 -1.46 22.18 -3.22
N ALA A 89 -0.28 21.58 -3.34
CA ALA A 89 1.01 22.27 -3.25
C ALA A 89 1.22 23.35 -4.33
N ILE A 90 0.54 23.23 -5.47
CA ILE A 90 0.57 24.24 -6.53
C ILE A 90 0.24 25.64 -6.00
N GLU A 91 -0.71 25.77 -5.07
CA GLU A 91 -1.11 27.05 -4.48
C GLU A 91 -0.64 27.21 -3.03
N ASN A 92 -0.39 26.10 -2.32
CA ASN A 92 0.05 26.12 -0.93
C ASN A 92 1.33 25.27 -0.76
N PRO A 93 2.53 25.88 -0.84
CA PRO A 93 3.80 25.17 -0.79
C PRO A 93 4.04 24.34 0.49
N VAL A 94 3.31 24.58 1.57
CA VAL A 94 3.40 23.79 2.81
C VAL A 94 3.09 22.30 2.56
N TYR A 95 2.30 21.97 1.53
CA TYR A 95 1.97 20.60 1.17
C TYR A 95 3.08 19.86 0.41
N GLN A 96 4.18 20.53 0.04
CA GLN A 96 5.34 19.87 -0.58
C GLN A 96 6.00 18.87 0.38
N ASP A 97 6.10 19.22 1.66
CA ASP A 97 6.62 18.32 2.69
C ASP A 97 5.74 17.06 2.83
N MET A 98 4.42 17.25 2.72
CA MET A 98 3.48 16.14 2.74
C MET A 98 3.61 15.25 1.49
N ALA A 99 3.79 15.84 0.32
CA ALA A 99 4.02 15.11 -0.92
C ALA A 99 5.29 14.25 -0.81
N SER A 100 6.40 14.84 -0.36
CA SER A 100 7.66 14.13 -0.12
C SER A 100 7.48 12.96 0.83
N LYS A 101 6.72 13.17 1.93
CA LYS A 101 6.46 12.12 2.92
C LYS A 101 5.67 10.95 2.36
N PHE A 102 4.65 11.19 1.54
CA PHE A 102 3.90 10.10 0.91
C PHE A 102 4.71 9.35 -0.14
N PHE A 103 5.60 10.05 -0.86
CA PHE A 103 6.52 9.40 -1.77
C PHE A 103 7.51 8.50 -1.03
N GLU A 104 8.07 8.94 0.10
CA GLU A 104 8.91 8.12 0.97
C GLU A 104 8.17 6.86 1.46
N HIS A 105 6.92 7.00 1.92
CA HIS A 105 6.12 5.84 2.32
C HIS A 105 5.95 4.85 1.17
N PHE A 106 5.63 5.33 -0.02
CA PHE A 106 5.54 4.48 -1.20
C PHE A 106 6.83 3.73 -1.48
N LEU A 107 7.99 4.42 -1.47
CA LEU A 107 9.28 3.79 -1.71
C LEU A 107 9.62 2.72 -0.67
N HIS A 108 9.31 2.96 0.60
CA HIS A 108 9.53 1.98 1.66
C HIS A 108 8.65 0.73 1.47
N ILE A 109 7.38 0.91 1.11
CA ILE A 109 6.47 -0.20 0.85
C ILE A 109 6.90 -0.98 -0.40
N ALA A 110 7.19 -0.28 -1.50
CA ALA A 110 7.64 -0.92 -2.74
C ALA A 110 8.95 -1.69 -2.54
N GLY A 111 9.89 -1.11 -1.78
CA GLY A 111 11.14 -1.79 -1.41
C GLY A 111 10.90 -3.03 -0.54
N ALA A 112 9.97 -2.97 0.40
CA ALA A 112 9.62 -4.10 1.25
C ALA A 112 9.00 -5.25 0.44
N MET A 113 8.12 -4.94 -0.52
CA MET A 113 7.48 -5.96 -1.38
C MET A 113 8.47 -6.71 -2.28
N GLN A 114 9.61 -6.11 -2.60
CA GLN A 114 10.65 -6.68 -3.47
C GLN A 114 11.90 -7.10 -2.68
N ALA A 115 11.86 -7.07 -1.35
CA ALA A 115 13.00 -7.34 -0.47
C ALA A 115 14.28 -6.57 -0.86
N ILE A 116 14.14 -5.35 -1.40
CA ILE A 116 15.28 -4.51 -1.77
C ILE A 116 16.03 -4.11 -0.49
N GLY A 117 17.19 -4.74 -0.26
CA GLY A 117 18.11 -4.37 0.81
C GLY A 117 18.33 -5.38 1.94
N GLY A 118 18.01 -6.66 1.77
CA GLY A 118 18.35 -7.68 2.77
C GLY A 118 17.88 -9.10 2.44
N ASP A 119 18.26 -10.05 3.30
CA ASP A 119 17.91 -11.47 3.21
C ASP A 119 16.43 -11.77 3.52
N LYS A 120 15.54 -10.79 3.33
CA LYS A 120 14.12 -10.95 3.61
C LYS A 120 13.43 -11.63 2.45
N LEU A 121 12.55 -12.54 2.79
CA LEU A 121 11.70 -13.23 1.84
C LEU A 121 10.79 -12.21 1.13
N ASN A 122 10.68 -12.38 -0.16
CA ASN A 122 10.07 -11.47 -1.11
C ASN A 122 8.62 -11.91 -1.39
N LEU A 123 7.65 -11.00 -1.42
CA LEU A 123 6.29 -11.32 -1.84
C LEU A 123 6.19 -11.59 -3.36
N TRP A 124 7.19 -11.16 -4.12
CA TRP A 124 7.32 -11.44 -5.54
C TRP A 124 8.03 -12.77 -5.78
N ASP A 125 7.42 -13.64 -6.57
CA ASP A 125 8.02 -14.90 -7.03
C ASP A 125 8.58 -14.69 -8.44
N GLU A 126 9.90 -14.88 -8.58
CA GLU A 126 10.60 -14.64 -9.85
C GLU A 126 10.28 -15.69 -10.92
N ASP A 127 10.02 -16.93 -10.52
CA ASP A 127 9.71 -18.01 -11.45
C ASP A 127 8.29 -17.84 -12.03
N ASP A 128 7.34 -17.52 -11.17
CA ASP A 128 5.95 -17.32 -11.54
C ASP A 128 5.65 -15.92 -12.07
N GLN A 129 6.54 -14.95 -11.82
CA GLN A 129 6.37 -13.52 -12.08
C GLN A 129 5.03 -13.01 -11.51
N PHE A 130 4.83 -13.28 -10.22
CA PHE A 130 3.56 -13.00 -9.56
C PHE A 130 3.77 -12.71 -8.07
N TYR A 131 2.87 -11.89 -7.49
CA TYR A 131 2.87 -11.64 -6.05
C TYR A 131 2.05 -12.68 -5.31
N TYR A 132 2.55 -13.13 -4.17
CA TYR A 132 1.89 -14.06 -3.27
C TYR A 132 1.93 -13.58 -1.82
N ASP A 133 1.01 -14.08 -1.01
CA ASP A 133 1.10 -13.92 0.43
C ASP A 133 2.27 -14.77 0.97
N MET A 134 2.89 -14.30 2.04
CA MET A 134 3.96 -15.00 2.74
C MET A 134 3.44 -15.52 4.08
N LEU A 135 3.57 -16.82 4.31
CA LEU A 135 3.29 -17.44 5.60
C LEU A 135 4.57 -17.49 6.43
N HIS A 136 4.57 -16.83 7.58
CA HIS A 136 5.59 -16.98 8.61
C HIS A 136 5.11 -17.97 9.66
N LYS A 137 5.87 -19.05 9.83
CA LYS A 137 5.58 -20.12 10.80
C LYS A 137 6.22 -19.82 12.17
N GLU A 138 5.69 -20.39 13.23
CA GLU A 138 6.26 -20.24 14.59
C GLU A 138 7.69 -20.73 14.73
N ASN A 139 8.11 -21.69 13.90
CA ASN A 139 9.48 -22.22 13.90
C ASN A 139 10.51 -21.30 13.20
N GLY A 140 10.08 -20.12 12.71
CA GLY A 140 10.91 -19.16 12.01
C GLY A 140 11.06 -19.42 10.51
N GLU A 141 10.45 -20.48 9.97
CA GLU A 141 10.38 -20.69 8.52
C GLU A 141 9.35 -19.75 7.89
N ALA A 142 9.59 -19.37 6.65
CA ALA A 142 8.61 -18.63 5.86
C ALA A 142 8.50 -19.24 4.45
N GLU A 143 7.28 -19.19 3.89
CA GLU A 143 7.00 -19.73 2.56
C GLU A 143 5.94 -18.91 1.83
N LEU A 144 6.07 -18.78 0.51
CA LEU A 144 5.06 -18.18 -0.35
C LEU A 144 3.85 -19.10 -0.51
N LEU A 145 2.67 -18.58 -0.25
CA LEU A 145 1.42 -19.28 -0.53
C LEU A 145 1.04 -19.07 -2.00
N LYS A 146 1.48 -19.98 -2.87
CA LYS A 146 1.33 -19.85 -4.33
C LYS A 146 -0.10 -20.09 -4.81
N VAL A 147 -1.04 -19.25 -4.37
CA VAL A 147 -2.43 -19.21 -4.83
C VAL A 147 -2.58 -18.05 -5.82
N ARG A 148 -2.65 -18.37 -7.11
CA ARG A 148 -2.86 -17.37 -8.16
C ARG A 148 -4.29 -16.85 -8.10
N SER A 149 -4.45 -15.63 -7.60
CA SER A 149 -5.73 -14.97 -7.40
C SER A 149 -5.65 -13.47 -7.62
N MET A 150 -6.76 -12.77 -7.43
CA MET A 150 -6.82 -11.31 -7.47
C MET A 150 -5.85 -10.66 -6.46
N VAL A 151 -5.55 -11.32 -5.34
CA VAL A 151 -4.61 -10.84 -4.31
C VAL A 151 -3.26 -10.44 -4.92
N GLY A 152 -2.69 -11.28 -5.76
CA GLY A 152 -1.40 -11.01 -6.39
C GLY A 152 -1.43 -10.01 -7.55
N LEU A 153 -2.62 -9.55 -7.95
CA LEU A 153 -2.77 -8.49 -8.96
C LEU A 153 -2.93 -7.10 -8.34
N ILE A 154 -3.34 -7.01 -7.08
CA ILE A 154 -3.57 -5.75 -6.38
C ILE A 154 -2.31 -4.85 -6.35
N PRO A 155 -1.09 -5.35 -6.12
CA PRO A 155 0.12 -4.53 -6.17
C PRO A 155 0.30 -3.74 -7.48
N LEU A 156 -0.22 -4.23 -8.59
CA LEU A 156 -0.17 -3.55 -9.89
C LEU A 156 -1.03 -2.27 -9.93
N PHE A 157 -1.91 -2.05 -8.97
CA PHE A 157 -2.71 -0.83 -8.86
C PHE A 157 -1.94 0.34 -8.25
N ALA A 158 -0.76 0.09 -7.67
CA ALA A 158 0.12 1.12 -7.14
C ALA A 158 0.87 1.85 -8.27
N VAL A 159 0.11 2.58 -9.08
CA VAL A 159 0.58 3.37 -10.22
C VAL A 159 0.01 4.78 -10.12
N GLU A 160 0.85 5.79 -10.36
CA GLU A 160 0.44 7.19 -10.45
C GLU A 160 1.19 7.89 -11.59
N VAL A 161 0.52 8.83 -12.24
CA VAL A 161 1.11 9.65 -13.29
C VAL A 161 1.29 11.06 -12.77
N LEU A 162 2.55 11.46 -12.60
CA LEU A 162 2.91 12.83 -12.25
C LEU A 162 3.22 13.60 -13.54
N THR A 163 2.45 14.64 -13.79
CA THR A 163 2.70 15.54 -14.91
C THR A 163 3.76 16.58 -14.54
N PRO A 164 4.45 17.22 -15.52
CA PRO A 164 5.46 18.24 -15.22
C PRO A 164 4.95 19.41 -14.37
N GLU A 165 3.64 19.69 -14.43
CA GLU A 165 3.03 20.77 -13.64
C GLU A 165 2.88 20.41 -12.15
N LEU A 166 3.04 19.13 -11.81
CA LEU A 166 2.93 18.62 -10.44
C LEU A 166 4.31 18.35 -9.80
N LEU A 167 5.37 18.42 -10.58
CA LEU A 167 6.76 18.26 -10.15
C LEU A 167 7.44 19.61 -9.96
#